data_d2457059b3e99d668bcdf9920197abe5
#
_entry.id   d2457059b3e99d668bcdf9920197abe5
#
_cell.length_a   1.000
_cell.length_b   1.000
_cell.length_c   1.000
_cell.angle_alpha   90.00
_cell.angle_beta   90.00
_cell.angle_gamma   90.00
#
_symmetry.space_group_name_H-M   'P 1'
#
loop_
_entity.id
_entity.type
_entity.pdbx_description
1 polymer ?
#
loop_
_entity_poly.entity_id
_entity_poly.type
_entity_poly.pdbx_seq_one_letter_code
_entity_poly.pdbx_strand_id
1 'polypeptide(L)'
;MAPPFRPKQARPAGNRPGGHARRAGAPPPHRPGDIDEAVLYGVHPVVEALRNPHRRFRRLLATENALRRLREEIGDLPVEAELVRPSEIDRLLTPDSVHQGLYLVCEPLPSPDLDSLPDDAVVLALDQITDPHNVGAILRSAAAFGAAAVIVTIRHSPAATGVLAKSASGALEHVPLVAVRNLGDALETLGKRGFLRLGFDSEGDVALEEVALRRPLVMVMGAEGKGLRQRTRELCDHVARLEVPGAITSLNVSNATAIALYAASRRR
;
A
#
# COMPACT_ATOMS: atom_id res chain seq x y z
N MET A 1 44.67 -57.59 32.17
CA MET A 1 44.56 -57.04 33.55
C MET A 1 44.09 -55.60 33.44
N ALA A 2 42.83 -55.33 33.65
CA ALA A 2 42.28 -53.98 33.65
C ALA A 2 42.21 -53.44 35.09
N PRO A 3 42.47 -52.13 35.32
CA PRO A 3 42.39 -51.54 36.65
C PRO A 3 40.95 -51.17 37.06
N PRO A 4 40.68 -51.10 38.37
CA PRO A 4 39.35 -51.03 38.91
C PRO A 4 38.76 -49.62 38.89
N PHE A 5 37.42 -49.59 38.70
CA PHE A 5 36.54 -48.46 38.69
C PHE A 5 36.47 -47.77 40.08
N ARG A 6 36.67 -46.41 40.11
CA ARG A 6 36.40 -45.59 41.30
C ARG A 6 35.09 -44.79 41.14
N PRO A 7 34.14 -44.81 42.09
CA PRO A 7 32.94 -44.02 42.02
C PRO A 7 33.22 -42.53 42.32
N LYS A 8 32.61 -41.62 41.49
CA LYS A 8 32.65 -40.18 41.71
C LYS A 8 31.70 -39.79 42.81
N GLN A 9 32.20 -39.06 43.78
CA GLN A 9 31.41 -38.44 44.86
C GLN A 9 30.48 -37.35 44.32
N ALA A 10 29.24 -37.35 44.84
CA ALA A 10 28.20 -36.35 44.57
C ALA A 10 28.58 -35.02 45.26
N ARG A 11 28.44 -33.89 44.52
CA ARG A 11 28.54 -32.52 45.07
C ARG A 11 27.17 -32.03 45.51
N PRO A 12 27.04 -31.26 46.60
CA PRO A 12 25.77 -30.79 47.12
C PRO A 12 25.17 -29.68 46.26
N ALA A 13 23.85 -29.66 46.12
CA ALA A 13 23.03 -28.68 45.44
C ALA A 13 23.13 -27.31 46.10
N GLY A 14 23.65 -26.32 45.36
CA GLY A 14 23.65 -24.92 45.75
C GLY A 14 22.30 -24.26 45.39
N ASN A 15 21.67 -23.74 46.41
CA ASN A 15 20.42 -22.95 46.36
C ASN A 15 20.65 -21.64 45.63
N ARG A 16 19.94 -21.35 44.51
CA ARG A 16 19.90 -20.05 43.83
C ARG A 16 18.52 -19.46 43.92
N PRO A 17 18.34 -18.31 44.59
CA PRO A 17 17.14 -17.51 44.42
C PRO A 17 17.32 -16.63 43.20
N GLY A 18 16.63 -16.94 42.11
CA GLY A 18 16.63 -16.16 40.88
C GLY A 18 15.20 -15.85 40.47
N GLY A 19 14.66 -14.74 41.03
CA GLY A 19 13.44 -14.15 40.52
C GLY A 19 13.65 -13.62 39.11
N HIS A 20 13.14 -14.32 38.10
CA HIS A 20 13.02 -13.78 36.76
C HIS A 20 11.85 -12.80 36.74
N ALA A 21 12.15 -11.49 36.79
CA ALA A 21 11.24 -10.47 36.34
C ALA A 21 10.85 -10.81 34.89
N ARG A 22 9.58 -11.12 34.67
CA ARG A 22 9.00 -11.27 33.33
C ARG A 22 9.19 -9.93 32.61
N ARG A 23 10.13 -9.88 31.66
CA ARG A 23 10.20 -8.83 30.66
C ARG A 23 8.88 -8.86 29.93
N ALA A 24 8.15 -7.74 29.98
CA ALA A 24 7.00 -7.52 29.12
C ALA A 24 7.46 -7.78 27.69
N GLY A 25 6.95 -8.83 27.08
CA GLY A 25 7.27 -9.21 25.70
C GLY A 25 6.81 -8.08 24.78
N ALA A 26 7.64 -7.77 23.79
CA ALA A 26 7.21 -6.95 22.66
C ALA A 26 5.88 -7.52 22.11
N PRO A 27 4.92 -6.66 21.72
CA PRO A 27 3.70 -7.14 21.09
C PRO A 27 4.07 -8.01 19.88
N PRO A 28 3.36 -9.13 19.65
CA PRO A 28 3.66 -9.99 18.53
C PRO A 28 3.48 -9.21 17.22
N PRO A 29 4.30 -9.51 16.19
CA PRO A 29 4.11 -8.91 14.88
C PRO A 29 2.70 -9.22 14.40
N HIS A 30 1.98 -8.19 13.89
CA HIS A 30 0.63 -8.32 13.37
C HIS A 30 0.53 -9.52 12.42
N ARG A 31 -0.36 -10.46 12.74
CA ARG A 31 -0.68 -11.57 11.83
C ARG A 31 -1.48 -11.02 10.64
N PRO A 32 -1.22 -11.47 9.42
CA PRO A 32 -2.07 -11.19 8.28
C PRO A 32 -3.46 -11.82 8.54
N GLY A 33 -4.42 -11.00 8.96
CA GLY A 33 -5.76 -11.46 9.32
C GLY A 33 -6.53 -10.53 10.25
N ASP A 34 -5.87 -9.73 11.06
CA ASP A 34 -6.51 -8.73 11.91
C ASP A 34 -6.70 -7.44 11.11
N ILE A 35 -7.79 -7.39 10.32
CA ILE A 35 -8.10 -6.28 9.38
C ILE A 35 -8.80 -5.11 10.10
N ASP A 36 -8.80 -5.07 11.42
CA ASP A 36 -9.53 -4.03 12.14
C ASP A 36 -8.76 -2.72 12.36
N GLU A 37 -7.46 -2.66 12.01
CA GLU A 37 -6.63 -1.48 12.25
C GLU A 37 -5.70 -1.17 11.09
N ALA A 38 -5.68 0.10 10.68
CA ALA A 38 -4.68 0.65 9.78
C ALA A 38 -3.69 1.51 10.57
N VAL A 39 -2.40 1.29 10.36
CA VAL A 39 -1.33 2.08 10.95
C VAL A 39 -0.77 3.03 9.92
N LEU A 40 -0.81 4.34 10.23
CA LEU A 40 -0.24 5.39 9.41
C LEU A 40 0.87 6.09 10.18
N TYR A 41 1.98 6.44 9.51
CA TYR A 41 3.09 7.16 10.14
C TYR A 41 3.76 8.12 9.16
N GLY A 42 4.40 9.17 9.72
CA GLY A 42 4.96 10.28 8.95
C GLY A 42 3.95 11.41 8.73
N VAL A 43 4.45 12.60 8.39
CA VAL A 43 3.64 13.83 8.38
C VAL A 43 2.49 13.74 7.38
N HIS A 44 2.78 13.55 6.08
CA HIS A 44 1.75 13.61 5.04
C HIS A 44 0.62 12.57 5.22
N PRO A 45 0.90 11.25 5.45
CA PRO A 45 -0.18 10.29 5.66
C PRO A 45 -1.06 10.61 6.85
N VAL A 46 -0.46 11.08 7.95
CA VAL A 46 -1.20 11.41 9.18
C VAL A 46 -2.03 12.67 8.99
N VAL A 47 -1.48 13.73 8.38
CA VAL A 47 -2.19 14.97 8.08
C VAL A 47 -3.40 14.72 7.18
N GLU A 48 -3.21 14.01 6.07
CA GLU A 48 -4.31 13.70 5.14
C GLU A 48 -5.39 12.83 5.80
N ALA A 49 -4.99 11.83 6.60
CA ALA A 49 -5.94 11.03 7.33
C ALA A 49 -6.76 11.84 8.33
N LEU A 50 -6.12 12.77 9.09
CA LEU A 50 -6.80 13.62 10.07
C LEU A 50 -7.75 14.64 9.41
N ARG A 51 -7.51 15.01 8.17
CA ARG A 51 -8.40 15.85 7.35
C ARG A 51 -9.59 15.09 6.77
N ASN A 52 -9.50 13.74 6.69
CA ASN A 52 -10.55 12.93 6.08
C ASN A 52 -11.72 12.72 7.07
N PRO A 53 -12.92 13.28 6.79
CA PRO A 53 -14.07 13.16 7.69
C PRO A 53 -14.63 11.72 7.78
N HIS A 54 -14.22 10.84 6.85
CA HIS A 54 -14.65 9.43 6.83
C HIS A 54 -13.73 8.51 7.63
N ARG A 55 -12.58 9.03 8.13
CA ARG A 55 -11.68 8.25 8.97
C ARG A 55 -12.18 8.18 10.41
N ARG A 56 -12.07 6.98 10.98
CA ARG A 56 -12.28 6.75 12.40
C ARG A 56 -10.94 6.51 13.07
N PHE A 57 -10.61 7.38 14.02
CA PHE A 57 -9.33 7.35 14.70
C PHE A 57 -9.45 6.55 15.99
N ARG A 58 -8.42 5.78 16.32
CA ARG A 58 -8.31 5.01 17.57
C ARG A 58 -7.24 5.58 18.49
N ARG A 59 -6.08 5.94 17.93
CA ARG A 59 -4.95 6.42 18.74
C ARG A 59 -4.00 7.26 17.91
N LEU A 60 -3.59 8.42 18.43
CA LEU A 60 -2.56 9.26 17.84
C LEU A 60 -1.40 9.41 18.83
N LEU A 61 -0.21 8.95 18.45
CA LEU A 61 1.03 9.20 19.17
C LEU A 61 1.81 10.30 18.46
N ALA A 62 2.28 11.27 19.20
CA ALA A 62 3.06 12.38 18.64
C ALA A 62 4.20 12.77 19.56
N THR A 63 5.35 13.10 18.99
CA THR A 63 6.39 13.81 19.72
C THR A 63 6.00 15.27 19.87
N GLU A 64 6.52 15.97 20.88
CA GLU A 64 6.17 17.37 21.17
C GLU A 64 6.34 18.29 19.93
N ASN A 65 7.47 18.18 19.25
CA ASN A 65 7.73 18.96 18.03
C ASN A 65 6.78 18.62 16.88
N ALA A 66 6.46 17.33 16.70
CA ALA A 66 5.54 16.89 15.67
C ALA A 66 4.10 17.34 15.98
N LEU A 67 3.67 17.25 17.24
CA LEU A 67 2.34 17.72 17.66
C LEU A 67 2.16 19.22 17.43
N ARG A 68 3.17 20.03 17.77
CA ARG A 68 3.13 21.46 17.51
C ARG A 68 2.92 21.76 16.02
N ARG A 69 3.74 21.15 15.12
CA ARG A 69 3.60 21.32 13.67
C ARG A 69 2.24 20.85 13.16
N LEU A 70 1.76 19.74 13.70
CA LEU A 70 0.46 19.20 13.32
C LEU A 70 -0.68 20.17 13.66
N ARG A 71 -0.65 20.80 14.84
CA ARG A 71 -1.60 21.84 15.24
C ARG A 71 -1.49 23.12 14.42
N GLU A 72 -0.27 23.51 14.06
CA GLU A 72 -0.04 24.65 13.15
C GLU A 72 -0.65 24.40 11.75
N GLU A 73 -0.67 23.14 11.29
CA GLU A 73 -1.14 22.78 9.95
C GLU A 73 -2.64 22.46 9.88
N ILE A 74 -3.20 21.83 10.92
CA ILE A 74 -4.58 21.35 10.93
C ILE A 74 -5.47 22.22 11.83
N GLY A 75 -4.91 22.84 12.88
CA GLY A 75 -5.68 23.48 13.95
C GLY A 75 -6.13 22.47 15.00
N ASP A 76 -7.45 22.39 15.23
CA ASP A 76 -8.03 21.44 16.17
C ASP A 76 -7.97 20.02 15.63
N LEU A 77 -7.47 19.11 16.45
CA LEU A 77 -7.32 17.72 16.07
C LEU A 77 -8.61 16.93 16.37
N PRO A 78 -9.06 16.06 15.44
CA PRO A 78 -10.26 15.24 15.64
C PRO A 78 -10.03 14.06 16.62
N VAL A 79 -8.81 13.90 17.13
CA VAL A 79 -8.42 12.86 18.08
C VAL A 79 -7.40 13.42 19.08
N GLU A 80 -7.49 12.99 20.34
CA GLU A 80 -6.51 13.37 21.37
C GLU A 80 -5.13 12.76 21.05
N ALA A 81 -4.08 13.56 21.14
CA ALA A 81 -2.71 13.14 20.91
C ALA A 81 -2.01 12.78 22.22
N GLU A 82 -1.49 11.57 22.30
CA GLU A 82 -0.62 11.11 23.38
C GLU A 82 0.82 11.57 23.10
N LEU A 83 1.40 12.33 24.02
CA LEU A 83 2.80 12.75 23.92
C LEU A 83 3.74 11.57 24.26
N VAL A 84 4.63 11.27 23.33
CA VAL A 84 5.59 10.17 23.46
C VAL A 84 6.99 10.58 23.00
N ARG A 85 8.00 9.81 23.42
CA ARG A 85 9.37 9.96 22.90
C ARG A 85 9.50 9.25 21.54
N PRO A 86 10.39 9.71 20.65
CA PRO A 86 10.62 9.06 19.38
C PRO A 86 10.86 7.53 19.48
N SER A 87 11.65 7.12 20.49
CA SER A 87 11.95 5.71 20.74
C SER A 87 10.74 4.83 21.09
N GLU A 88 9.63 5.41 21.48
CA GLU A 88 8.38 4.67 21.75
C GLU A 88 7.68 4.36 20.42
N ILE A 89 7.71 5.29 19.47
CA ILE A 89 7.20 5.05 18.09
C ILE A 89 8.12 4.06 17.35
N ASP A 90 9.44 4.19 17.48
CA ASP A 90 10.41 3.26 16.86
C ASP A 90 10.14 1.80 17.24
N ARG A 91 9.70 1.55 18.48
CA ARG A 91 9.38 0.19 18.96
C ARG A 91 8.12 -0.41 18.34
N LEU A 92 7.24 0.41 17.78
CA LEU A 92 5.98 0.01 17.16
C LEU A 92 6.13 -0.23 15.65
N LEU A 93 7.23 0.22 15.07
CA LEU A 93 7.49 0.18 13.63
C LEU A 93 8.70 -0.71 13.31
N THR A 94 8.89 -0.98 12.01
CA THR A 94 10.10 -1.66 11.53
C THR A 94 11.31 -0.72 11.60
N PRO A 95 12.55 -1.24 11.77
CA PRO A 95 13.75 -0.43 12.00
C PRO A 95 14.01 0.69 10.99
N ASP A 96 13.61 0.50 9.73
CA ASP A 96 13.83 1.49 8.64
C ASP A 96 12.67 2.48 8.47
N SER A 97 11.71 2.48 9.40
CA SER A 97 10.53 3.35 9.31
C SER A 97 10.86 4.78 9.71
N VAL A 98 10.66 5.73 8.81
CA VAL A 98 10.82 7.16 9.07
C VAL A 98 9.49 7.76 9.47
N HIS A 99 9.15 7.74 10.75
CA HIS A 99 7.85 8.18 11.29
C HIS A 99 7.73 9.69 11.53
N GLN A 100 8.82 10.44 11.53
CA GLN A 100 8.82 11.90 11.69
C GLN A 100 8.11 12.40 12.97
N GLY A 101 8.02 11.55 13.99
CA GLY A 101 7.38 11.84 15.28
C GLY A 101 5.87 11.65 15.31
N LEU A 102 5.26 11.03 14.28
CA LEU A 102 3.82 10.78 14.20
C LEU A 102 3.51 9.31 13.95
N TYR A 103 2.54 8.78 14.68
CA TYR A 103 2.01 7.43 14.54
C TYR A 103 0.50 7.46 14.83
N LEU A 104 -0.30 7.03 13.87
CA LEU A 104 -1.76 7.05 13.94
C LEU A 104 -2.32 5.66 13.72
N VAL A 105 -3.16 5.19 14.64
CA VAL A 105 -3.98 4.00 14.48
C VAL A 105 -5.40 4.43 14.15
N CYS A 106 -5.94 3.90 13.06
CA CYS A 106 -7.29 4.20 12.60
C CYS A 106 -7.96 2.96 12.01
N GLU A 107 -9.26 3.03 11.77
CA GLU A 107 -9.97 2.00 11.04
C GLU A 107 -9.56 2.05 9.55
N PRO A 108 -9.45 0.90 8.85
CA PRO A 108 -9.26 0.88 7.41
C PRO A 108 -10.39 1.63 6.69
N LEU A 109 -10.07 2.31 5.59
CA LEU A 109 -11.11 2.85 4.72
C LEU A 109 -11.85 1.69 4.04
N PRO A 110 -13.17 1.80 3.86
CA PRO A 110 -13.95 0.78 3.18
C PRO A 110 -13.49 0.64 1.73
N SER A 111 -13.48 -0.60 1.24
CA SER A 111 -13.28 -0.89 -0.18
C SER A 111 -14.65 -0.75 -0.89
N PRO A 112 -14.83 0.20 -1.81
CA PRO A 112 -16.08 0.32 -2.55
C PRO A 112 -16.26 -0.87 -3.51
N ASP A 113 -17.51 -1.14 -3.87
CA ASP A 113 -17.83 -2.12 -4.89
C ASP A 113 -17.53 -1.59 -6.30
N LEU A 114 -17.22 -2.49 -7.24
CA LEU A 114 -16.99 -2.15 -8.65
C LEU A 114 -18.19 -1.42 -9.28
N ASP A 115 -19.40 -1.77 -8.87
CA ASP A 115 -20.62 -1.21 -9.41
C ASP A 115 -20.84 0.24 -8.96
N SER A 116 -20.20 0.67 -7.89
CA SER A 116 -20.27 2.06 -7.40
C SER A 116 -19.33 3.03 -8.13
N LEU A 117 -18.48 2.53 -9.02
CA LEU A 117 -17.59 3.39 -9.81
C LEU A 117 -18.38 4.27 -10.79
N PRO A 118 -18.00 5.55 -10.98
CA PRO A 118 -18.66 6.44 -11.96
C PRO A 118 -18.60 5.89 -13.39
N ASP A 119 -19.65 6.14 -14.18
CA ASP A 119 -19.75 5.65 -15.56
C ASP A 119 -18.84 6.37 -16.56
N ASP A 120 -18.16 7.44 -16.14
CA ASP A 120 -17.13 8.16 -16.91
C ASP A 120 -15.73 8.05 -16.30
N ALA A 121 -15.55 7.13 -15.36
CA ALA A 121 -14.35 7.00 -14.56
C ALA A 121 -13.10 6.62 -15.37
N VAL A 122 -11.93 7.09 -14.90
CA VAL A 122 -10.62 6.50 -15.18
C VAL A 122 -10.22 5.70 -13.95
N VAL A 123 -9.94 4.42 -14.14
CA VAL A 123 -9.60 3.47 -13.08
C VAL A 123 -8.27 2.80 -13.40
N LEU A 124 -7.46 2.52 -12.40
CA LEU A 124 -6.28 1.67 -12.54
C LEU A 124 -6.59 0.26 -12.05
N ALA A 125 -6.00 -0.74 -12.68
CA ALA A 125 -6.05 -2.13 -12.24
C ALA A 125 -4.63 -2.70 -12.18
N LEU A 126 -4.23 -3.25 -11.04
CA LEU A 126 -2.87 -3.71 -10.79
C LEU A 126 -2.80 -5.23 -10.90
N ASP A 127 -2.10 -5.73 -11.95
CA ASP A 127 -1.92 -7.16 -12.16
C ASP A 127 -0.59 -7.64 -11.53
N GLN A 128 -0.69 -8.21 -10.32
CA GLN A 128 0.42 -8.76 -9.55
C GLN A 128 1.53 -7.76 -9.18
N ILE A 129 1.19 -6.49 -9.00
CA ILE A 129 2.11 -5.50 -8.44
C ILE A 129 2.06 -5.62 -6.92
N THR A 130 3.10 -6.20 -6.32
CA THR A 130 3.14 -6.57 -4.89
C THR A 130 4.01 -5.66 -4.04
N ASP A 131 4.92 -4.91 -4.66
CA ASP A 131 5.78 -3.98 -3.94
C ASP A 131 4.98 -2.77 -3.44
N PRO A 132 4.91 -2.53 -2.11
CA PRO A 132 4.18 -1.42 -1.52
C PRO A 132 4.71 -0.05 -1.95
N HIS A 133 5.99 0.06 -2.33
CA HIS A 133 6.55 1.31 -2.84
C HIS A 133 6.01 1.65 -4.22
N ASN A 134 5.93 0.67 -5.12
CA ASN A 134 5.33 0.85 -6.44
C ASN A 134 3.83 1.16 -6.32
N VAL A 135 3.09 0.39 -5.52
CA VAL A 135 1.66 0.65 -5.31
C VAL A 135 1.41 2.04 -4.71
N GLY A 136 2.23 2.46 -3.74
CA GLY A 136 2.14 3.79 -3.15
C GLY A 136 2.41 4.91 -4.15
N ALA A 137 3.43 4.78 -5.00
CA ALA A 137 3.75 5.74 -6.05
C ALA A 137 2.64 5.79 -7.12
N ILE A 138 2.05 4.65 -7.47
CA ILE A 138 0.89 4.56 -8.38
C ILE A 138 -0.31 5.29 -7.78
N LEU A 139 -0.62 5.10 -6.50
CA LEU A 139 -1.70 5.80 -5.81
C LEU A 139 -1.51 7.32 -5.82
N ARG A 140 -0.28 7.81 -5.59
CA ARG A 140 0.03 9.25 -5.71
C ARG A 140 -0.26 9.79 -7.10
N SER A 141 0.15 9.06 -8.13
CA SER A 141 -0.14 9.43 -9.52
C SER A 141 -1.64 9.37 -9.81
N ALA A 142 -2.34 8.33 -9.31
CA ALA A 142 -3.78 8.20 -9.42
C ALA A 142 -4.53 9.39 -8.81
N ALA A 143 -4.14 9.82 -7.60
CA ALA A 143 -4.71 10.99 -6.94
C ALA A 143 -4.42 12.28 -7.72
N ALA A 144 -3.17 12.47 -8.19
CA ALA A 144 -2.76 13.66 -8.93
C ALA A 144 -3.50 13.83 -10.27
N PHE A 145 -3.85 12.73 -10.94
CA PHE A 145 -4.55 12.74 -12.23
C PHE A 145 -6.06 12.46 -12.12
N GLY A 146 -6.60 12.37 -10.91
CA GLY A 146 -8.04 12.22 -10.68
C GLY A 146 -8.59 10.86 -11.11
N ALA A 147 -7.82 9.78 -10.95
CA ALA A 147 -8.35 8.43 -11.10
C ALA A 147 -9.39 8.15 -10.01
N ALA A 148 -10.51 7.52 -10.38
CA ALA A 148 -11.62 7.26 -9.47
C ALA A 148 -11.34 6.14 -8.47
N ALA A 149 -10.49 5.17 -8.83
CA ALA A 149 -10.11 4.06 -7.97
C ALA A 149 -8.85 3.34 -8.47
N VAL A 150 -8.23 2.56 -7.58
CA VAL A 150 -7.21 1.58 -7.93
C VAL A 150 -7.71 0.18 -7.53
N ILE A 151 -7.85 -0.70 -8.51
CA ILE A 151 -8.26 -2.09 -8.31
C ILE A 151 -7.04 -2.94 -8.01
N VAL A 152 -7.13 -3.70 -6.92
CA VAL A 152 -6.08 -4.61 -6.45
C VAL A 152 -6.65 -5.99 -6.15
N THR A 153 -5.82 -7.03 -6.22
CA THR A 153 -6.27 -8.38 -5.82
C THR A 153 -5.99 -8.64 -4.35
N ILE A 154 -6.95 -9.21 -3.63
CA ILE A 154 -6.84 -9.49 -2.18
C ILE A 154 -5.61 -10.33 -1.84
N ARG A 155 -5.24 -11.29 -2.70
CA ARG A 155 -4.15 -12.25 -2.42
C ARG A 155 -2.75 -11.75 -2.78
N HIS A 156 -2.64 -10.79 -3.71
CA HIS A 156 -1.37 -10.40 -4.33
C HIS A 156 -1.11 -8.89 -4.23
N SER A 157 -1.81 -8.21 -3.35
CA SER A 157 -1.58 -6.80 -3.11
C SER A 157 -1.08 -6.58 -1.69
N PRO A 158 -0.19 -5.62 -1.48
CA PRO A 158 0.21 -5.28 -0.12
C PRO A 158 -1.06 -4.87 0.65
N ALA A 159 -1.22 -5.40 1.85
CA ALA A 159 -2.20 -4.86 2.78
C ALA A 159 -1.97 -3.34 2.91
N ALA A 160 -3.02 -2.59 3.26
CA ALA A 160 -2.89 -1.15 3.51
C ALA A 160 -2.03 -0.89 4.76
N THR A 161 -0.75 -1.30 4.66
CA THR A 161 0.25 -1.19 5.72
C THR A 161 0.80 0.23 5.81
N GLY A 162 1.44 0.55 6.93
CA GLY A 162 2.12 1.83 7.10
C GLY A 162 3.16 2.14 6.02
N VAL A 163 3.82 1.13 5.44
CA VAL A 163 4.77 1.30 4.32
C VAL A 163 4.04 1.77 3.06
N LEU A 164 2.91 1.14 2.71
CA LEU A 164 2.08 1.56 1.59
C LEU A 164 1.53 2.97 1.81
N ALA A 165 0.95 3.24 2.97
CA ALA A 165 0.40 4.55 3.31
C ALA A 165 1.46 5.65 3.24
N LYS A 166 2.68 5.39 3.71
CA LYS A 166 3.79 6.32 3.62
C LYS A 166 4.21 6.57 2.17
N SER A 167 4.37 5.52 1.38
CA SER A 167 4.73 5.64 -0.05
C SER A 167 3.66 6.39 -0.83
N ALA A 168 2.40 6.20 -0.48
CA ALA A 168 1.25 6.89 -1.07
C ALA A 168 1.15 8.37 -0.63
N SER A 169 1.87 8.80 0.42
CA SER A 169 1.87 10.20 0.92
C SER A 169 0.46 10.80 1.10
N GLY A 170 -0.45 10.03 1.68
CA GLY A 170 -1.83 10.46 1.89
C GLY A 170 -2.79 10.18 0.73
N ALA A 171 -2.33 9.74 -0.43
CA ALA A 171 -3.19 9.45 -1.59
C ALA A 171 -4.29 8.40 -1.31
N LEU A 172 -4.10 7.53 -0.31
CA LEU A 172 -5.11 6.58 0.16
C LEU A 172 -6.40 7.25 0.66
N GLU A 173 -6.32 8.51 1.08
CA GLU A 173 -7.47 9.27 1.54
C GLU A 173 -8.31 9.83 0.38
N HIS A 174 -7.72 9.91 -0.82
CA HIS A 174 -8.32 10.52 -2.01
C HIS A 174 -8.72 9.49 -3.08
N VAL A 175 -8.02 8.36 -3.15
CA VAL A 175 -8.26 7.32 -4.15
C VAL A 175 -8.52 5.99 -3.46
N PRO A 176 -9.76 5.48 -3.51
CA PRO A 176 -10.09 4.23 -2.87
C PRO A 176 -9.41 3.02 -3.53
N LEU A 177 -9.04 2.04 -2.69
CA LEU A 177 -8.61 0.73 -3.14
C LEU A 177 -9.82 -0.19 -3.26
N VAL A 178 -10.10 -0.64 -4.48
CA VAL A 178 -11.12 -1.66 -4.76
C VAL A 178 -10.47 -3.04 -4.71
N ALA A 179 -10.73 -3.77 -3.65
CA ALA A 179 -10.16 -5.09 -3.43
C ALA A 179 -11.02 -6.19 -4.08
N VAL A 180 -10.49 -6.86 -5.10
CA VAL A 180 -11.19 -7.93 -5.82
C VAL A 180 -10.53 -9.29 -5.59
N ARG A 181 -11.32 -10.37 -5.65
CA ARG A 181 -10.79 -11.73 -5.55
C ARG A 181 -10.07 -12.15 -6.83
N ASN A 182 -10.61 -11.77 -7.98
CA ASN A 182 -10.14 -12.12 -9.29
C ASN A 182 -10.15 -10.89 -10.20
N LEU A 183 -8.99 -10.52 -10.74
CA LEU A 183 -8.86 -9.36 -11.61
C LEU A 183 -9.57 -9.58 -12.95
N GLY A 184 -9.54 -10.81 -13.49
CA GLY A 184 -10.23 -11.14 -14.74
C GLY A 184 -11.73 -10.90 -14.64
N ASP A 185 -12.38 -11.37 -13.57
CA ASP A 185 -13.81 -11.18 -13.34
C ASP A 185 -14.16 -9.69 -13.20
N ALA A 186 -13.28 -8.92 -12.54
CA ALA A 186 -13.43 -7.47 -12.44
C ALA A 186 -13.35 -6.77 -13.82
N LEU A 187 -12.40 -7.18 -14.67
CA LEU A 187 -12.26 -6.64 -16.03
C LEU A 187 -13.45 -7.01 -16.92
N GLU A 188 -13.99 -8.24 -16.80
CA GLU A 188 -15.22 -8.64 -17.50
C GLU A 188 -16.42 -7.76 -17.06
N THR A 189 -16.56 -7.51 -15.75
CA THR A 189 -17.61 -6.65 -15.21
C THR A 189 -17.49 -5.23 -15.74
N LEU A 190 -16.30 -4.65 -15.72
CA LEU A 190 -16.05 -3.31 -16.26
C LEU A 190 -16.29 -3.25 -17.78
N GLY A 191 -15.88 -4.30 -18.52
CA GLY A 191 -16.16 -4.40 -19.95
C GLY A 191 -17.67 -4.38 -20.28
N LYS A 192 -18.48 -5.10 -19.49
CA LYS A 192 -19.96 -5.08 -19.62
C LYS A 192 -20.57 -3.70 -19.32
N ARG A 193 -19.91 -2.91 -18.47
CA ARG A 193 -20.26 -1.51 -18.18
C ARG A 193 -19.71 -0.52 -19.22
N GLY A 194 -19.07 -0.98 -20.29
CA GLY A 194 -18.56 -0.15 -21.37
C GLY A 194 -17.19 0.47 -21.17
N PHE A 195 -16.46 0.08 -20.11
CA PHE A 195 -15.08 0.54 -19.90
C PHE A 195 -14.17 0.04 -21.03
N LEU A 196 -13.40 0.95 -21.62
CA LEU A 196 -12.26 0.58 -22.45
C LEU A 196 -11.18 -0.02 -21.54
N ARG A 197 -10.79 -1.28 -21.83
CA ARG A 197 -9.78 -2.01 -21.05
C ARG A 197 -8.45 -1.93 -21.77
N LEU A 198 -7.57 -1.08 -21.26
CA LEU A 198 -6.26 -0.82 -21.85
C LEU A 198 -5.16 -1.44 -20.98
N GLY A 199 -4.58 -2.54 -21.45
CA GLY A 199 -3.42 -3.16 -20.83
C GLY A 199 -2.13 -2.42 -21.18
N PHE A 200 -1.16 -2.40 -20.24
CA PHE A 200 0.16 -1.85 -20.47
C PHE A 200 1.22 -2.94 -20.30
N ASP A 201 2.00 -3.13 -21.35
CA ASP A 201 3.08 -4.11 -21.44
C ASP A 201 4.18 -3.56 -22.34
N SER A 202 5.46 -3.83 -22.03
CA SER A 202 6.58 -3.43 -22.90
C SER A 202 6.54 -4.10 -24.29
N GLU A 203 5.88 -5.27 -24.38
CA GLU A 203 5.65 -6.01 -25.60
C GLU A 203 4.21 -5.81 -26.14
N GLY A 204 3.63 -4.65 -25.87
CA GLY A 204 2.29 -4.29 -26.34
C GLY A 204 2.24 -4.17 -27.87
N ASP A 205 1.09 -4.55 -28.44
CA ASP A 205 0.91 -4.66 -29.90
C ASP A 205 0.76 -3.28 -30.56
N VAL A 206 0.35 -2.27 -29.78
CA VAL A 206 0.06 -0.90 -30.27
C VAL A 206 0.79 0.15 -29.43
N ALA A 207 1.25 1.24 -30.05
CA ALA A 207 1.77 2.37 -29.30
C ALA A 207 0.62 3.11 -28.58
N LEU A 208 0.86 3.61 -27.36
CA LEU A 208 -0.19 4.33 -26.61
C LEU A 208 -0.76 5.51 -27.39
N GLU A 209 0.08 6.16 -28.18
CA GLU A 209 -0.28 7.30 -29.04
C GLU A 209 -1.32 6.96 -30.10
N GLU A 210 -1.35 5.70 -30.54
CA GLU A 210 -2.26 5.20 -31.59
C GLU A 210 -3.61 4.75 -31.03
N VAL A 211 -3.70 4.55 -29.69
CA VAL A 211 -4.96 4.14 -29.07
C VAL A 211 -5.92 5.31 -28.98
N ALA A 212 -7.14 5.13 -29.48
CA ALA A 212 -8.24 6.08 -29.30
C ALA A 212 -8.78 5.99 -27.86
N LEU A 213 -8.14 6.72 -26.94
CA LEU A 213 -8.57 6.73 -25.53
C LEU A 213 -9.97 7.37 -25.41
N ARG A 214 -10.84 6.68 -24.68
CA ARG A 214 -12.20 7.14 -24.34
C ARG A 214 -12.55 6.76 -22.91
N ARG A 215 -13.50 7.45 -22.32
CA ARG A 215 -14.07 7.11 -21.02
C ARG A 215 -15.39 6.36 -21.18
N PRO A 216 -15.76 5.50 -20.25
CA PRO A 216 -14.97 5.07 -19.10
C PRO A 216 -13.74 4.24 -19.50
N LEU A 217 -12.67 4.30 -18.71
CA LEU A 217 -11.40 3.69 -19.01
C LEU A 217 -10.84 2.94 -17.81
N VAL A 218 -10.41 1.71 -17.99
CA VAL A 218 -9.54 1.01 -17.04
C VAL A 218 -8.18 0.76 -17.66
N MET A 219 -7.15 1.26 -17.00
CA MET A 219 -5.75 1.03 -17.34
C MET A 219 -5.20 -0.12 -16.50
N VAL A 220 -4.77 -1.19 -17.14
CA VAL A 220 -4.29 -2.40 -16.48
C VAL A 220 -2.77 -2.43 -16.53
N MET A 221 -2.14 -2.30 -15.36
CA MET A 221 -0.69 -2.27 -15.24
C MET A 221 -0.16 -3.64 -14.87
N GLY A 222 0.75 -4.19 -15.66
CA GLY A 222 1.42 -5.46 -15.41
C GLY A 222 2.59 -5.34 -14.44
N ALA A 223 2.99 -6.48 -13.85
CA ALA A 223 4.17 -6.55 -12.98
C ALA A 223 5.46 -6.32 -13.76
N GLU A 224 6.46 -5.71 -13.09
CA GLU A 224 7.79 -5.52 -13.67
C GLU A 224 8.41 -6.85 -14.13
N GLY A 225 8.94 -6.87 -15.34
CA GLY A 225 9.62 -8.01 -15.95
C GLY A 225 8.70 -9.17 -16.41
N LYS A 226 7.50 -9.30 -15.84
CA LYS A 226 6.53 -10.35 -16.22
C LYS A 226 5.39 -9.83 -17.10
N GLY A 227 5.19 -8.51 -17.09
CA GLY A 227 4.07 -7.88 -17.80
C GLY A 227 2.71 -8.31 -17.28
N LEU A 228 1.73 -8.33 -18.15
CA LEU A 228 0.36 -8.79 -17.88
C LEU A 228 0.28 -10.32 -17.93
N ARG A 229 -0.49 -10.92 -17.02
CA ARG A 229 -0.84 -12.34 -17.13
C ARG A 229 -1.63 -12.58 -18.42
N GLN A 230 -1.49 -13.77 -19.01
CA GLN A 230 -2.13 -14.13 -20.28
C GLN A 230 -3.65 -13.83 -20.26
N ARG A 231 -4.39 -14.32 -19.25
CA ARG A 231 -5.84 -14.05 -19.14
C ARG A 231 -6.14 -12.56 -19.02
N THR A 232 -5.31 -11.79 -18.31
CA THR A 232 -5.49 -10.33 -18.19
C THR A 232 -5.31 -9.65 -19.55
N ARG A 233 -4.28 -10.07 -20.30
CA ARG A 233 -3.98 -9.57 -21.65
C ARG A 233 -5.14 -9.87 -22.63
N GLU A 234 -5.68 -11.09 -22.58
CA GLU A 234 -6.81 -11.52 -23.43
C GLU A 234 -8.12 -10.75 -23.15
N LEU A 235 -8.29 -10.25 -21.93
CA LEU A 235 -9.46 -9.44 -21.51
C LEU A 235 -9.31 -7.95 -21.81
N CYS A 236 -8.14 -7.48 -22.20
CA CYS A 236 -7.93 -6.10 -22.63
C CYS A 236 -8.41 -5.90 -24.07
N ASP A 237 -9.02 -4.75 -24.34
CA ASP A 237 -9.43 -4.38 -25.71
C ASP A 237 -8.20 -4.01 -26.55
N HIS A 238 -7.17 -3.45 -25.91
CA HIS A 238 -5.84 -3.18 -26.47
C HIS A 238 -4.77 -3.44 -25.42
N VAL A 239 -3.58 -3.85 -25.88
CA VAL A 239 -2.37 -3.89 -25.06
C VAL A 239 -1.37 -2.91 -25.65
N ALA A 240 -1.19 -1.80 -24.93
CA ALA A 240 -0.34 -0.71 -25.38
C ALA A 240 1.07 -0.80 -24.80
N ARG A 241 2.05 -0.36 -25.56
CA ARG A 241 3.40 -0.07 -25.09
C ARG A 241 3.62 1.44 -25.03
N LEU A 242 4.50 1.83 -24.11
CA LEU A 242 5.07 3.18 -24.10
C LEU A 242 6.33 3.16 -24.97
N GLU A 243 6.39 4.01 -25.98
CA GLU A 243 7.60 4.16 -26.79
C GLU A 243 8.66 4.91 -26.01
N VAL A 244 9.77 4.24 -25.71
CA VAL A 244 10.93 4.81 -25.04
C VAL A 244 12.14 4.74 -25.97
N PRO A 245 12.67 5.89 -26.45
CA PRO A 245 13.72 5.90 -27.46
C PRO A 245 15.12 5.63 -26.91
N GLY A 246 15.26 5.41 -25.61
CA GLY A 246 16.54 5.22 -24.94
C GLY A 246 17.07 3.79 -25.02
N ALA A 247 18.28 3.59 -24.48
CA ALA A 247 18.90 2.27 -24.38
C ALA A 247 18.18 1.32 -23.41
N ILE A 248 17.39 1.85 -22.48
CA ILE A 248 16.56 1.10 -21.55
C ILE A 248 15.14 1.07 -22.12
N THR A 249 14.66 -0.12 -22.46
CA THR A 249 13.39 -0.31 -23.16
C THR A 249 12.17 -0.51 -22.23
N SER A 250 12.39 -0.54 -20.92
CA SER A 250 11.31 -0.70 -19.93
C SER A 250 11.44 0.36 -18.84
N LEU A 251 10.29 0.85 -18.37
CA LEU A 251 10.19 1.76 -17.24
C LEU A 251 9.73 1.03 -15.98
N ASN A 252 10.13 1.53 -14.82
CA ASN A 252 9.47 1.14 -13.57
C ASN A 252 7.95 1.34 -13.70
N VAL A 253 7.17 0.41 -13.19
CA VAL A 253 5.71 0.37 -13.36
C VAL A 253 5.01 1.64 -12.84
N SER A 254 5.50 2.25 -11.76
CA SER A 254 4.91 3.49 -11.25
C SER A 254 5.17 4.69 -12.18
N ASN A 255 6.35 4.75 -12.82
CA ASN A 255 6.66 5.76 -13.82
C ASN A 255 5.83 5.58 -15.09
N ALA A 256 5.71 4.33 -15.57
CA ALA A 256 4.86 3.99 -16.69
C ALA A 256 3.39 4.39 -16.43
N THR A 257 2.89 4.11 -15.22
CA THR A 257 1.54 4.51 -14.81
C THR A 257 1.35 6.03 -14.82
N ALA A 258 2.32 6.79 -14.33
CA ALA A 258 2.23 8.26 -14.33
C ALA A 258 2.18 8.84 -15.75
N ILE A 259 2.96 8.30 -16.67
CA ILE A 259 2.96 8.69 -18.09
C ILE A 259 1.62 8.34 -18.74
N ALA A 260 1.11 7.13 -18.52
CA ALA A 260 -0.17 6.68 -19.06
C ALA A 260 -1.34 7.56 -18.57
N LEU A 261 -1.39 7.87 -17.27
CA LEU A 261 -2.38 8.76 -16.68
C LEU A 261 -2.28 10.20 -17.25
N TYR A 262 -1.06 10.71 -17.40
CA TYR A 262 -0.83 12.01 -18.02
C TYR A 262 -1.37 12.02 -19.46
N ALA A 263 -1.04 11.01 -20.26
CA ALA A 263 -1.53 10.89 -21.63
C ALA A 263 -3.06 10.85 -21.69
N ALA A 264 -3.71 10.09 -20.80
CA ALA A 264 -5.18 10.03 -20.71
C ALA A 264 -5.81 11.35 -20.25
N SER A 265 -5.16 12.09 -19.36
CA SER A 265 -5.65 13.39 -18.89
C SER A 265 -5.65 14.48 -19.96
N ARG A 266 -4.80 14.35 -20.98
CA ARG A 266 -4.65 15.32 -22.09
C ARG A 266 -5.63 15.08 -23.25
N ARG A 267 -6.16 13.86 -23.34
CA ARG A 267 -7.11 13.45 -24.39
C ARG A 267 -8.52 13.44 -23.79
N ARG A 268 -9.16 14.62 -23.83
CA ARG A 268 -10.57 14.81 -23.40
C ARG A 268 -11.47 14.83 -24.63
#